data_1bc6b56ce9c75c5c0521272c9f82395c
#
_entry.id   1bc6b56ce9c75c5c0521272c9f82395c
#
_cell.length_a   1.000
_cell.length_b   1.000
_cell.length_c   1.000
_cell.angle_alpha   90.00
_cell.angle_beta   90.00
_cell.angle_gamma   90.00
#
_symmetry.space_group_name_H-M   'P 1'
#
loop_
_entity.id
_entity.type
_entity.pdbx_description
1 polymer ?
#
loop_
_entity_poly.entity_id
_entity_poly.type
_entity_poly.pdbx_seq_one_letter_code
_entity_poly.pdbx_strand_id
1 'polypeptide(L)'
;MFHQFPIPEPRSGIRDLAAGSGRGGQIVLPLKARAVFNRDMDELVFGWRSALLLVVIGQLILAAGLLLTRRFDRLANALLAGLLSLVALTLTPQVIGFAGFYDVFPWLSFAPLQNEVLFGPLLIAYAFALTRSAVPRWVWLLMIPGGIDLAYHAYWFIQPFEMRWARIGAFHEGVYVPGRAAMALALLMARLAASWQLYRAHRSFMLDQSSAAAEFDARWMPLFLGLCAVVLGAWLTLHGVDRFIVELSYRGAYPVFVLTALCFWALGQGALILHREAFPKIPAAPSA
;
A
#
# COMPACT_ATOMS: atom_id res chain seq x y z
N MET A 1 8.48 3.93 15.24
CA MET A 1 8.80 3.98 13.83
C MET A 1 9.72 2.83 13.54
N PHE A 2 9.32 2.01 12.60
CA PHE A 2 9.98 0.74 12.39
C PHE A 2 11.47 0.97 12.17
N HIS A 3 12.33 0.68 13.15
CA HIS A 3 13.65 0.17 12.86
C HIS A 3 13.40 -1.05 11.99
N GLN A 4 13.22 -0.80 10.72
CA GLN A 4 13.01 -1.80 9.71
C GLN A 4 14.31 -2.56 9.63
N PHE A 5 14.41 -3.62 10.40
CA PHE A 5 15.49 -4.57 10.45
C PHE A 5 16.70 -4.13 11.29
N PRO A 6 17.13 -4.98 12.25
CA PRO A 6 18.47 -4.87 12.77
C PRO A 6 19.40 -4.90 11.54
N ILE A 7 20.10 -3.78 11.34
CA ILE A 7 21.11 -3.65 10.28
C ILE A 7 22.11 -4.75 10.53
N PRO A 8 22.20 -5.81 9.70
CA PRO A 8 23.29 -6.75 9.86
C PRO A 8 24.56 -5.95 9.62
N GLU A 9 25.45 -5.86 10.60
CA GLU A 9 26.79 -5.34 10.36
C GLU A 9 27.33 -6.08 9.15
N PRO A 10 27.88 -5.39 8.14
CA PRO A 10 28.43 -6.05 6.97
C PRO A 10 29.52 -7.00 7.47
N ARG A 11 29.19 -8.30 7.50
CA ARG A 11 30.14 -9.35 7.92
C ARG A 11 31.41 -9.11 7.13
N SER A 12 32.53 -9.03 7.81
CA SER A 12 33.86 -8.67 7.29
C SER A 12 34.29 -9.42 6.00
N GLY A 13 33.66 -10.56 5.70
CA GLY A 13 33.91 -11.35 4.50
C GLY A 13 33.43 -10.75 3.18
N ILE A 14 32.53 -9.73 3.17
CA ILE A 14 32.06 -9.12 1.92
C ILE A 14 33.02 -8.00 1.45
N ARG A 15 33.75 -7.36 2.37
CA ARG A 15 34.74 -6.33 2.01
C ARG A 15 35.91 -6.85 1.19
N ASP A 16 36.28 -8.14 1.41
CA ASP A 16 37.42 -8.72 0.70
C ASP A 16 37.10 -9.21 -0.73
N LEU A 17 35.81 -9.34 -1.07
CA LEU A 17 35.37 -9.76 -2.42
C LEU A 17 35.32 -8.62 -3.44
N ALA A 18 35.20 -7.37 -2.98
CA ALA A 18 35.12 -6.21 -3.87
C ALA A 18 36.50 -5.77 -4.45
N ALA A 19 37.60 -6.21 -3.86
CA ALA A 19 38.95 -5.82 -4.27
C ALA A 19 39.53 -6.66 -5.45
N GLY A 20 38.83 -7.69 -5.94
CA GLY A 20 39.34 -8.68 -6.89
C GLY A 20 38.80 -8.60 -8.34
N SER A 21 37.94 -7.66 -8.73
CA SER A 21 37.32 -7.67 -10.07
C SER A 21 38.11 -6.86 -11.11
N GLY A 22 39.19 -7.42 -11.58
CA GLY A 22 39.88 -7.01 -12.81
C GLY A 22 39.71 -8.06 -13.90
N ARG A 23 39.09 -7.66 -15.04
CA ARG A 23 38.99 -8.30 -16.36
C ARG A 23 37.94 -9.40 -16.57
N GLY A 24 37.00 -9.05 -17.43
CA GLY A 24 36.17 -9.82 -18.37
C GLY A 24 36.12 -11.34 -18.24
N GLY A 25 35.35 -11.90 -17.33
CA GLY A 25 35.10 -13.32 -17.20
C GLY A 25 33.76 -13.57 -16.51
N GLN A 26 33.04 -14.61 -16.90
CA GLN A 26 31.85 -15.10 -16.19
C GLN A 26 32.12 -15.06 -14.69
N ILE A 27 31.25 -14.42 -13.93
CA ILE A 27 31.34 -14.36 -12.46
C ILE A 27 31.07 -15.79 -11.93
N VAL A 28 32.12 -16.61 -11.92
CA VAL A 28 32.10 -17.85 -11.18
C VAL A 28 32.35 -17.49 -9.72
N LEU A 29 31.26 -17.42 -8.95
CA LEU A 29 31.36 -17.23 -7.50
C LEU A 29 32.30 -18.27 -6.92
N PRO A 30 33.35 -17.89 -6.16
CA PRO A 30 34.25 -18.81 -5.52
C PRO A 30 33.48 -19.77 -4.62
N LEU A 31 33.94 -21.01 -4.50
CA LEU A 31 33.28 -22.09 -3.72
C LEU A 31 32.87 -21.64 -2.30
N LYS A 32 33.64 -20.77 -1.64
CA LYS A 32 33.30 -20.15 -0.35
C LYS A 32 32.09 -19.22 -0.44
N ALA A 33 31.95 -18.43 -1.51
CA ALA A 33 30.81 -17.55 -1.71
C ALA A 33 29.53 -18.35 -2.05
N ARG A 34 29.66 -19.48 -2.77
CA ARG A 34 28.53 -20.40 -2.99
C ARG A 34 28.10 -21.10 -1.70
N ALA A 35 29.04 -21.50 -0.83
CA ALA A 35 28.69 -22.11 0.45
C ALA A 35 28.03 -21.13 1.43
N VAL A 36 28.46 -19.86 1.44
CA VAL A 36 27.80 -18.78 2.19
C VAL A 36 26.41 -18.52 1.62
N PHE A 37 26.28 -18.35 0.31
CA PHE A 37 24.98 -18.13 -0.36
C PHE A 37 23.98 -19.27 -0.13
N ASN A 38 24.42 -20.53 -0.21
CA ASN A 38 23.55 -21.68 0.08
C ASN A 38 23.15 -21.73 1.56
N ARG A 39 24.06 -21.39 2.50
CA ARG A 39 23.75 -21.35 3.92
C ARG A 39 22.71 -20.26 4.25
N ASP A 40 22.81 -19.10 3.60
CA ASP A 40 21.87 -18.00 3.78
C ASP A 40 20.50 -18.31 3.18
N MET A 41 20.43 -19.13 2.12
CA MET A 41 19.16 -19.60 1.53
C MET A 41 18.43 -20.62 2.43
N ASP A 42 19.16 -21.41 3.22
CA ASP A 42 18.57 -22.35 4.20
C ASP A 42 17.92 -21.60 5.41
N GLU A 43 18.25 -20.33 5.62
CA GLU A 43 17.66 -19.45 6.65
C GLU A 43 16.31 -18.84 6.21
N LEU A 44 15.90 -18.96 4.93
CA LEU A 44 14.61 -18.48 4.47
C LEU A 44 13.48 -19.37 5.01
N VAL A 45 12.75 -18.86 5.99
CA VAL A 45 11.62 -19.58 6.59
C VAL A 45 10.31 -18.94 6.19
N PHE A 46 9.59 -19.61 5.29
CA PHE A 46 8.24 -19.19 4.90
C PHE A 46 7.23 -19.58 6.00
N GLY A 47 7.19 -18.76 7.05
CA GLY A 47 6.33 -18.97 8.21
C GLY A 47 4.84 -18.69 7.91
N TRP A 48 3.95 -19.10 8.82
CA TRP A 48 2.50 -18.90 8.70
C TRP A 48 2.10 -17.40 8.52
N ARG A 49 2.90 -16.46 9.08
CA ARG A 49 2.66 -15.01 8.93
C ARG A 49 2.80 -14.55 7.49
N SER A 50 3.87 -14.95 6.82
CA SER A 50 4.10 -14.66 5.41
C SER A 50 3.05 -15.36 4.53
N ALA A 51 2.73 -16.62 4.83
CA ALA A 51 1.75 -17.39 4.08
C ALA A 51 0.34 -16.74 4.13
N LEU A 52 -0.11 -16.31 5.32
CA LEU A 52 -1.40 -15.65 5.47
C LEU A 52 -1.49 -14.36 4.64
N LEU A 53 -0.49 -13.48 4.76
CA LEU A 53 -0.47 -12.23 3.99
C LEU A 53 -0.38 -12.50 2.49
N LEU A 54 0.40 -13.49 2.05
CA LEU A 54 0.53 -13.86 0.64
C LEU A 54 -0.81 -14.32 0.04
N VAL A 55 -1.57 -15.15 0.77
CA VAL A 55 -2.90 -15.58 0.35
C VAL A 55 -3.81 -14.38 0.16
N VAL A 56 -3.81 -13.43 1.10
CA VAL A 56 -4.64 -12.22 0.97
C VAL A 56 -4.18 -11.34 -0.19
N ILE A 57 -2.87 -11.16 -0.40
CA ILE A 57 -2.33 -10.44 -1.56
C ILE A 57 -2.84 -11.06 -2.87
N GLY A 58 -2.77 -12.39 -3.00
CA GLY A 58 -3.30 -13.10 -4.16
C GLY A 58 -4.79 -12.83 -4.39
N GLN A 59 -5.59 -12.83 -3.32
CA GLN A 59 -7.02 -12.52 -3.39
C GLN A 59 -7.30 -11.06 -3.77
N LEU A 60 -6.50 -10.11 -3.27
CA LEU A 60 -6.62 -8.70 -3.65
C LEU A 60 -6.31 -8.47 -5.13
N ILE A 61 -5.26 -9.10 -5.64
CA ILE A 61 -4.87 -9.02 -7.06
C ILE A 61 -5.95 -9.66 -7.94
N LEU A 62 -6.47 -10.83 -7.54
CA LEU A 62 -7.56 -11.49 -8.25
C LEU A 62 -8.82 -10.61 -8.30
N ALA A 63 -9.23 -10.04 -7.16
CA ALA A 63 -10.37 -9.14 -7.08
C ALA A 63 -10.16 -7.90 -7.96
N ALA A 64 -8.97 -7.29 -7.92
CA ALA A 64 -8.60 -6.17 -8.78
C ALA A 64 -8.70 -6.53 -10.26
N GLY A 65 -8.18 -7.69 -10.67
CA GLY A 65 -8.29 -8.20 -12.03
C GLY A 65 -9.74 -8.37 -12.49
N LEU A 66 -10.57 -8.98 -11.63
CA LEU A 66 -12.00 -9.18 -11.93
C LEU A 66 -12.76 -7.86 -12.03
N LEU A 67 -12.44 -6.85 -11.19
CA LEU A 67 -13.04 -5.52 -11.30
C LEU A 67 -12.72 -4.85 -12.63
N LEU A 68 -11.52 -5.00 -13.15
CA LEU A 68 -11.10 -4.43 -14.45
C LEU A 68 -11.84 -5.05 -15.65
N THR A 69 -12.37 -6.27 -15.53
CA THR A 69 -13.15 -6.91 -16.59
C THR A 69 -14.59 -6.39 -16.69
N ARG A 70 -15.08 -5.66 -15.68
CA ARG A 70 -16.45 -5.16 -15.63
C ARG A 70 -16.69 -4.04 -16.63
N ARG A 71 -17.85 -4.08 -17.30
CA ARG A 71 -18.22 -3.12 -18.33
C ARG A 71 -18.93 -1.87 -17.81
N PHE A 72 -19.57 -1.95 -16.64
CA PHE A 72 -20.23 -0.81 -15.98
C PHE A 72 -19.25 -0.09 -15.04
N ASP A 73 -19.45 1.18 -14.80
CA ASP A 73 -18.64 2.03 -13.89
C ASP A 73 -17.13 1.82 -14.02
N ARG A 74 -16.64 1.75 -15.28
CA ARG A 74 -15.25 1.37 -15.61
C ARG A 74 -14.22 2.17 -14.79
N LEU A 75 -14.43 3.50 -14.66
CA LEU A 75 -13.48 4.34 -13.93
C LEU A 75 -13.51 4.02 -12.43
N ALA A 76 -14.69 3.85 -11.83
CA ALA A 76 -14.80 3.49 -10.41
C ALA A 76 -14.16 2.11 -10.15
N ASN A 77 -14.47 1.12 -11.00
CA ASN A 77 -13.88 -0.21 -10.90
C ASN A 77 -12.34 -0.18 -11.06
N ALA A 78 -11.82 0.63 -11.99
CA ALA A 78 -10.38 0.78 -12.19
C ALA A 78 -9.69 1.45 -10.97
N LEU A 79 -10.33 2.46 -10.37
CA LEU A 79 -9.80 3.13 -9.17
C LEU A 79 -9.83 2.21 -7.95
N LEU A 80 -10.89 1.42 -7.79
CA LEU A 80 -10.95 0.41 -6.72
C LEU A 80 -9.93 -0.70 -6.94
N ALA A 81 -9.78 -1.19 -8.18
CA ALA A 81 -8.74 -2.15 -8.54
C ALA A 81 -7.33 -1.60 -8.25
N GLY A 82 -7.10 -0.32 -8.58
CA GLY A 82 -5.86 0.39 -8.23
C GLY A 82 -5.63 0.45 -6.73
N LEU A 83 -6.67 0.72 -5.94
CA LEU A 83 -6.59 0.76 -4.48
C LEU A 83 -6.26 -0.63 -3.90
N LEU A 84 -6.94 -1.70 -4.36
CA LEU A 84 -6.65 -3.08 -3.93
C LEU A 84 -5.23 -3.52 -4.31
N SER A 85 -4.77 -3.14 -5.52
CA SER A 85 -3.39 -3.41 -5.97
C SER A 85 -2.37 -2.65 -5.13
N LEU A 86 -2.66 -1.40 -4.75
CA LEU A 86 -1.80 -0.61 -3.88
C LEU A 86 -1.66 -1.25 -2.50
N VAL A 87 -2.77 -1.76 -1.92
CA VAL A 87 -2.72 -2.51 -0.65
C VAL A 87 -1.88 -3.77 -0.80
N ALA A 88 -2.08 -4.54 -1.88
CA ALA A 88 -1.29 -5.74 -2.15
C ALA A 88 0.22 -5.42 -2.22
N LEU A 89 0.59 -4.34 -2.93
CA LEU A 89 1.98 -3.86 -3.00
C LEU A 89 2.51 -3.44 -1.63
N THR A 90 1.73 -2.70 -0.84
CA THR A 90 2.12 -2.24 0.51
C THR A 90 2.29 -3.40 1.50
N LEU A 91 1.55 -4.51 1.33
CA LEU A 91 1.69 -5.71 2.15
C LEU A 91 2.87 -6.60 1.70
N THR A 92 3.34 -6.47 0.47
CA THR A 92 4.42 -7.31 -0.08
C THR A 92 5.74 -7.22 0.72
N PRO A 93 6.24 -6.03 1.12
CA PRO A 93 7.42 -5.92 1.99
C PRO A 93 7.27 -6.66 3.32
N GLN A 94 6.05 -6.76 3.84
CA GLN A 94 5.78 -7.49 5.09
C GLN A 94 5.93 -8.99 4.89
N VAL A 95 5.45 -9.52 3.76
CA VAL A 95 5.66 -10.94 3.38
C VAL A 95 7.14 -11.23 3.24
N ILE A 96 7.86 -10.38 2.51
CA ILE A 96 9.30 -10.47 2.27
C ILE A 96 10.07 -10.44 3.60
N GLY A 97 9.74 -9.49 4.50
CA GLY A 97 10.38 -9.34 5.79
C GLY A 97 10.13 -10.51 6.74
N PHE A 98 8.88 -10.98 6.86
CA PHE A 98 8.57 -12.13 7.71
C PHE A 98 9.16 -13.45 7.19
N ALA A 99 9.50 -13.54 5.90
CA ALA A 99 10.17 -14.69 5.30
C ALA A 99 11.71 -14.60 5.38
N GLY A 100 12.30 -13.52 5.92
CA GLY A 100 13.74 -13.34 6.06
C GLY A 100 14.46 -12.91 4.78
N PHE A 101 13.73 -12.53 3.71
CA PHE A 101 14.37 -12.14 2.44
C PHE A 101 15.26 -10.91 2.55
N TYR A 102 14.98 -9.98 3.46
CA TYR A 102 15.83 -8.80 3.63
C TYR A 102 17.19 -9.13 4.24
N ASP A 103 17.27 -10.21 5.02
CA ASP A 103 18.54 -10.69 5.59
C ASP A 103 19.44 -11.29 4.51
N VAL A 104 18.84 -11.95 3.51
CA VAL A 104 19.55 -12.57 2.38
C VAL A 104 19.76 -11.56 1.23
N PHE A 105 18.78 -10.70 0.98
CA PHE A 105 18.77 -9.72 -0.12
C PHE A 105 18.55 -8.28 0.39
N PRO A 106 19.52 -7.67 1.09
CA PRO A 106 19.36 -6.32 1.68
C PRO A 106 19.04 -5.23 0.64
N TRP A 107 19.39 -5.46 -0.64
CA TRP A 107 19.11 -4.54 -1.74
C TRP A 107 17.61 -4.34 -2.00
N LEU A 108 16.73 -5.25 -1.53
CA LEU A 108 15.28 -5.10 -1.62
C LEU A 108 14.71 -4.01 -0.71
N SER A 109 15.48 -3.51 0.26
CA SER A 109 15.00 -2.56 1.28
C SER A 109 14.46 -1.24 0.72
N PHE A 110 14.86 -0.83 -0.49
CA PHE A 110 14.37 0.37 -1.18
C PHE A 110 13.44 0.04 -2.35
N ALA A 111 12.98 -1.19 -2.48
CA ALA A 111 12.05 -1.52 -3.55
C ALA A 111 10.80 -0.60 -3.47
N PRO A 112 10.34 -0.02 -4.60
CA PRO A 112 9.23 0.94 -4.64
C PRO A 112 7.87 0.24 -4.49
N LEU A 113 7.72 -0.58 -3.44
CA LEU A 113 6.53 -1.39 -3.18
C LEU A 113 5.53 -0.69 -2.25
N GLN A 114 6.02 0.20 -1.40
CA GLN A 114 5.18 0.93 -0.43
C GLN A 114 4.88 2.33 -0.95
N ASN A 115 3.60 2.68 -1.05
CA ASN A 115 3.17 4.01 -1.41
C ASN A 115 1.84 4.37 -0.73
N GLU A 116 1.86 4.42 0.60
CA GLU A 116 0.68 4.72 1.42
C GLU A 116 0.13 6.13 1.16
N VAL A 117 0.94 7.03 0.63
CA VAL A 117 0.55 8.41 0.29
C VAL A 117 -0.57 8.44 -0.76
N LEU A 118 -0.64 7.43 -1.64
CA LEU A 118 -1.69 7.32 -2.66
C LEU A 118 -3.05 6.82 -2.14
N PHE A 119 -3.15 6.26 -0.93
CA PHE A 119 -4.43 5.75 -0.42
C PHE A 119 -5.52 6.82 -0.37
N GLY A 120 -5.23 7.96 0.25
CA GLY A 120 -6.20 9.06 0.35
C GLY A 120 -6.65 9.58 -1.01
N PRO A 121 -5.74 9.95 -1.92
CA PRO A 121 -6.06 10.34 -3.28
C PRO A 121 -6.90 9.33 -4.08
N LEU A 122 -6.55 8.05 -4.05
CA LEU A 122 -7.33 7.00 -4.73
C LEU A 122 -8.73 6.84 -4.13
N LEU A 123 -8.83 6.91 -2.80
CA LEU A 123 -10.10 6.81 -2.09
C LEU A 123 -11.07 7.93 -2.51
N ILE A 124 -10.63 9.19 -2.53
CA ILE A 124 -11.49 10.31 -2.93
C ILE A 124 -11.81 10.26 -4.43
N ALA A 125 -10.86 9.86 -5.28
CA ALA A 125 -11.09 9.68 -6.70
C ALA A 125 -12.16 8.60 -6.95
N TYR A 126 -12.09 7.48 -6.24
CA TYR A 126 -13.10 6.42 -6.27
C TYR A 126 -14.47 6.93 -5.84
N ALA A 127 -14.55 7.66 -4.72
CA ALA A 127 -15.80 8.23 -4.23
C ALA A 127 -16.45 9.19 -5.26
N PHE A 128 -15.66 10.04 -5.94
CA PHE A 128 -16.14 10.87 -7.04
C PHE A 128 -16.61 10.04 -8.24
N ALA A 129 -15.81 9.05 -8.67
CA ALA A 129 -16.16 8.21 -9.82
C ALA A 129 -17.44 7.40 -9.58
N LEU A 130 -17.73 7.06 -8.33
CA LEU A 130 -18.93 6.32 -7.95
C LEU A 130 -20.16 7.22 -7.87
N THR A 131 -20.05 8.43 -7.29
CA THR A 131 -21.19 9.29 -6.96
C THR A 131 -21.47 10.40 -7.97
N ARG A 132 -20.53 10.74 -8.83
CA ARG A 132 -20.63 11.82 -9.82
C ARG A 132 -20.40 11.30 -11.24
N SER A 133 -20.95 12.00 -12.21
CA SER A 133 -20.73 11.68 -13.64
C SER A 133 -19.30 11.96 -14.11
N ALA A 134 -18.56 12.81 -13.41
CA ALA A 134 -17.17 13.15 -13.73
C ALA A 134 -16.33 13.34 -12.47
N VAL A 135 -15.07 12.91 -12.54
CA VAL A 135 -14.06 13.19 -11.50
C VAL A 135 -13.42 14.54 -11.81
N PRO A 136 -13.44 15.51 -10.89
CA PRO A 136 -12.83 16.81 -11.10
C PRO A 136 -11.31 16.70 -11.36
N ARG A 137 -10.78 17.57 -12.23
CA ARG A 137 -9.36 17.56 -12.60
C ARG A 137 -8.41 17.74 -11.41
N TRP A 138 -8.79 18.54 -10.41
CA TRP A 138 -7.99 18.77 -9.22
C TRP A 138 -7.76 17.50 -8.39
N VAL A 139 -8.66 16.50 -8.48
CA VAL A 139 -8.50 15.21 -7.78
C VAL A 139 -7.25 14.47 -8.26
N TRP A 140 -6.93 14.57 -9.55
CA TRP A 140 -5.73 13.96 -10.12
C TRP A 140 -4.44 14.63 -9.64
N LEU A 141 -4.48 15.94 -9.32
CA LEU A 141 -3.33 16.64 -8.73
C LEU A 141 -2.97 16.10 -7.34
N LEU A 142 -3.93 15.52 -6.63
CA LEU A 142 -3.68 14.89 -5.34
C LEU A 142 -2.81 13.63 -5.43
N MET A 143 -2.64 13.06 -6.62
CA MET A 143 -1.73 11.92 -6.85
C MET A 143 -0.25 12.34 -6.90
N ILE A 144 0.04 13.65 -7.07
CA ILE A 144 1.42 14.17 -7.22
C ILE A 144 2.31 13.77 -6.05
N PRO A 145 1.92 13.95 -4.76
CA PRO A 145 2.77 13.54 -3.64
C PRO A 145 3.13 12.05 -3.66
N GLY A 146 2.18 11.18 -4.03
CA GLY A 146 2.45 9.76 -4.18
C GLY A 146 3.36 9.45 -5.38
N GLY A 147 3.26 10.21 -6.47
CA GLY A 147 4.19 10.13 -7.60
C GLY A 147 5.63 10.52 -7.20
N ILE A 148 5.77 11.55 -6.39
CA ILE A 148 7.08 11.99 -5.84
C ILE A 148 7.65 10.91 -4.91
N ASP A 149 6.82 10.33 -4.02
CA ASP A 149 7.19 9.24 -3.13
C ASP A 149 7.69 8.02 -3.90
N LEU A 150 6.97 7.62 -4.96
CA LEU A 150 7.37 6.53 -5.84
C LEU A 150 8.70 6.83 -6.56
N ALA A 151 8.84 8.04 -7.10
CA ALA A 151 10.07 8.47 -7.79
C ALA A 151 11.28 8.47 -6.83
N TYR A 152 11.09 8.90 -5.58
CA TYR A 152 12.12 8.86 -4.55
C TYR A 152 12.60 7.42 -4.29
N HIS A 153 11.67 6.47 -4.07
CA HIS A 153 12.04 5.07 -3.86
C HIS A 153 12.67 4.43 -5.09
N ALA A 154 12.13 4.69 -6.29
CA ALA A 154 12.69 4.21 -7.54
C ALA A 154 14.11 4.74 -7.77
N TYR A 155 14.35 6.04 -7.52
CA TYR A 155 15.67 6.64 -7.62
C TYR A 155 16.68 5.94 -6.71
N TRP A 156 16.34 5.76 -5.43
CA TRP A 156 17.25 5.08 -4.50
C TRP A 156 17.41 3.60 -4.80
N PHE A 157 16.40 2.93 -5.31
CA PHE A 157 16.46 1.52 -5.66
C PHE A 157 17.50 1.21 -6.75
N ILE A 158 17.70 2.12 -7.70
CA ILE A 158 18.69 1.97 -8.79
C ILE A 158 20.11 2.41 -8.39
N GLN A 159 20.31 3.07 -7.23
CA GLN A 159 21.64 3.48 -6.78
C GLN A 159 22.46 2.28 -6.26
N PRO A 160 23.81 2.36 -6.33
CA PRO A 160 24.67 1.38 -5.70
C PRO A 160 24.35 1.18 -4.21
N PHE A 161 24.47 -0.06 -3.73
CA PHE A 161 24.06 -0.42 -2.36
C PHE A 161 24.77 0.42 -1.28
N GLU A 162 26.08 0.71 -1.45
CA GLU A 162 26.86 1.50 -0.51
C GLU A 162 26.34 2.94 -0.37
N MET A 163 25.91 3.54 -1.49
CA MET A 163 25.32 4.89 -1.46
C MET A 163 23.98 4.92 -0.75
N ARG A 164 23.15 3.89 -0.97
CA ARG A 164 21.87 3.74 -0.28
C ARG A 164 22.07 3.62 1.22
N TRP A 165 23.01 2.75 1.61
CA TRP A 165 23.31 2.45 3.00
C TRP A 165 23.82 3.67 3.78
N ALA A 166 24.70 4.46 3.18
CA ALA A 166 25.21 5.70 3.77
C ALA A 166 24.10 6.75 4.01
N ARG A 167 23.02 6.70 3.24
CA ARG A 167 21.89 7.65 3.35
C ARG A 167 20.81 7.24 4.35
N ILE A 168 20.70 5.94 4.70
CA ILE A 168 19.64 5.42 5.57
C ILE A 168 19.60 6.15 6.91
N GLY A 169 20.74 6.30 7.60
CA GLY A 169 20.75 6.67 9.02
C GLY A 169 20.25 8.07 9.34
N ALA A 170 20.59 9.10 8.55
CA ALA A 170 20.36 10.48 8.98
C ALA A 170 19.07 11.09 8.42
N PHE A 171 18.84 10.97 7.11
CA PHE A 171 17.70 11.62 6.47
C PHE A 171 16.52 10.67 6.25
N HIS A 172 16.76 9.46 5.75
CA HIS A 172 15.69 8.56 5.38
C HIS A 172 14.89 8.10 6.61
N GLU A 173 15.55 7.55 7.62
CA GLU A 173 14.88 7.07 8.83
C GLU A 173 14.45 8.21 9.77
N GLY A 174 15.29 9.23 9.91
CA GLY A 174 15.04 10.32 10.87
C GLY A 174 13.98 11.32 10.43
N VAL A 175 13.85 11.58 9.13
CA VAL A 175 12.99 12.66 8.62
C VAL A 175 11.98 12.14 7.58
N TYR A 176 12.46 11.41 6.57
CA TYR A 176 11.61 11.04 5.44
C TYR A 176 10.52 10.03 5.83
N VAL A 177 10.88 8.93 6.48
CA VAL A 177 9.91 7.88 6.88
C VAL A 177 8.81 8.41 7.81
N PRO A 178 9.13 9.17 8.91
CA PRO A 178 8.11 9.76 9.76
C PRO A 178 7.25 10.80 9.04
N GLY A 179 7.88 11.65 8.24
CA GLY A 179 7.15 12.65 7.46
C GLY A 179 6.19 12.03 6.45
N ARG A 180 6.63 10.97 5.75
CA ARG A 180 5.79 10.20 4.83
C ARG A 180 4.60 9.56 5.53
N ALA A 181 4.83 8.90 6.66
CA ALA A 181 3.77 8.26 7.43
C ALA A 181 2.74 9.29 7.94
N ALA A 182 3.20 10.41 8.51
CA ALA A 182 2.33 11.50 8.95
C ALA A 182 1.51 12.08 7.79
N MET A 183 2.14 12.32 6.63
CA MET A 183 1.48 12.80 5.43
C MET A 183 0.44 11.80 4.91
N ALA A 184 0.77 10.52 4.84
CA ALA A 184 -0.16 9.47 4.38
C ALA A 184 -1.40 9.40 5.28
N LEU A 185 -1.23 9.41 6.61
CA LEU A 185 -2.34 9.40 7.56
C LEU A 185 -3.19 10.67 7.47
N ALA A 186 -2.56 11.84 7.39
CA ALA A 186 -3.27 13.12 7.25
C ALA A 186 -4.08 13.18 5.94
N LEU A 187 -3.49 12.75 4.82
CA LEU A 187 -4.18 12.67 3.54
C LEU A 187 -5.34 11.67 3.59
N LEU A 188 -5.12 10.49 4.16
CA LEU A 188 -6.17 9.48 4.26
C LEU A 188 -7.34 9.98 5.12
N MET A 189 -7.05 10.57 6.29
CA MET A 189 -8.06 11.13 7.19
C MET A 189 -8.88 12.24 6.50
N ALA A 190 -8.21 13.23 5.90
CA ALA A 190 -8.87 14.33 5.21
C ALA A 190 -9.73 13.84 4.02
N ARG A 191 -9.23 12.86 3.24
CA ARG A 191 -9.96 12.33 2.08
C ARG A 191 -11.09 11.40 2.48
N LEU A 192 -10.96 10.65 3.57
CA LEU A 192 -12.04 9.85 4.13
C LEU A 192 -13.20 10.76 4.60
N ALA A 193 -12.90 11.86 5.31
CA ALA A 193 -13.89 12.85 5.72
C ALA A 193 -14.59 13.50 4.52
N ALA A 194 -13.82 13.89 3.49
CA ALA A 194 -14.38 14.45 2.25
C ALA A 194 -15.26 13.43 1.50
N SER A 195 -14.84 12.17 1.44
CA SER A 195 -15.60 11.08 0.81
C SER A 195 -16.91 10.80 1.56
N TRP A 196 -16.89 10.92 2.90
CA TRP A 196 -18.10 10.82 3.72
C TRP A 196 -19.08 11.95 3.44
N GLN A 197 -18.60 13.20 3.32
CA GLN A 197 -19.44 14.35 2.93
C GLN A 197 -20.04 14.13 1.54
N LEU A 198 -19.23 13.65 0.59
CA LEU A 198 -19.68 13.35 -0.77
C LEU A 198 -20.78 12.27 -0.78
N TYR A 199 -20.62 11.22 0.03
CA TYR A 199 -21.64 10.19 0.22
C TYR A 199 -22.94 10.77 0.82
N ARG A 200 -22.86 11.64 1.84
CA ARG A 200 -24.04 12.28 2.43
C ARG A 200 -24.79 13.13 1.41
N ALA A 201 -24.08 13.94 0.63
CA ALA A 201 -24.67 14.74 -0.43
C ALA A 201 -25.32 13.88 -1.54
N HIS A 202 -24.66 12.77 -1.90
CA HIS A 202 -25.24 11.80 -2.86
C HIS A 202 -26.50 11.14 -2.30
N ARG A 203 -26.49 10.73 -1.04
CA ARG A 203 -27.65 10.11 -0.39
C ARG A 203 -28.85 11.07 -0.31
N SER A 204 -28.62 12.35 0.07
CA SER A 204 -29.71 13.34 0.10
C SER A 204 -30.31 13.54 -1.29
N PHE A 205 -29.47 13.70 -2.32
CA PHE A 205 -29.90 13.82 -3.71
C PHE A 205 -30.79 12.63 -4.16
N MET A 206 -30.38 11.40 -3.81
CA MET A 206 -31.15 10.20 -4.15
C MET A 206 -32.51 10.16 -3.45
N LEU A 207 -32.58 10.56 -2.17
CA LEU A 207 -33.84 10.62 -1.41
C LEU A 207 -34.81 11.68 -1.94
N ASP A 208 -34.28 12.78 -2.48
CA ASP A 208 -35.10 13.86 -3.06
C ASP A 208 -35.69 13.50 -4.43
N GLN A 209 -35.02 12.59 -5.17
CA GLN A 209 -35.42 12.31 -6.57
C GLN A 209 -36.34 11.09 -6.75
N SER A 210 -36.42 10.15 -5.83
CA SER A 210 -37.26 9.00 -5.99
C SER A 210 -37.71 8.32 -4.70
N SER A 211 -39.01 7.99 -4.64
CA SER A 211 -39.55 7.03 -3.68
C SER A 211 -38.97 5.60 -3.86
N ALA A 212 -38.43 5.28 -5.03
CA ALA A 212 -37.73 4.05 -5.35
C ALA A 212 -36.28 4.02 -4.86
N ALA A 213 -35.73 5.14 -4.36
CA ALA A 213 -34.39 5.17 -3.78
C ALA A 213 -34.22 4.24 -2.55
N ALA A 214 -35.33 3.81 -1.94
CA ALA A 214 -35.33 2.80 -0.88
C ALA A 214 -34.92 1.40 -1.36
N GLU A 215 -35.09 1.09 -2.67
CA GLU A 215 -34.71 -0.18 -3.27
C GLU A 215 -33.23 -0.20 -3.70
N PHE A 216 -32.59 0.98 -3.81
CA PHE A 216 -31.20 1.03 -4.18
C PHE A 216 -30.31 0.66 -3.00
N ASP A 217 -29.53 -0.41 -3.13
CA ASP A 217 -28.66 -0.89 -2.05
C ASP A 217 -27.48 0.07 -1.84
N ALA A 218 -27.75 1.22 -1.21
CA ALA A 218 -26.76 2.24 -0.85
C ALA A 218 -25.78 1.76 0.23
N ARG A 219 -25.81 0.48 0.61
CA ARG A 219 -24.98 -0.10 1.69
C ARG A 219 -23.51 -0.21 1.34
N TRP A 220 -23.19 -0.28 0.03
CA TRP A 220 -21.80 -0.44 -0.41
C TRP A 220 -20.90 0.71 0.04
N MET A 221 -21.29 1.96 -0.24
CA MET A 221 -20.46 3.13 0.05
C MET A 221 -20.17 3.32 1.56
N PRO A 222 -21.17 3.26 2.46
CA PRO A 222 -20.89 3.35 3.90
C PRO A 222 -20.07 2.17 4.41
N LEU A 223 -20.26 0.95 3.89
CA LEU A 223 -19.43 -0.20 4.24
C LEU A 223 -17.96 0.05 3.81
N PHE A 224 -17.75 0.52 2.59
CA PHE A 224 -16.43 0.86 2.07
C PHE A 224 -15.74 1.92 2.94
N LEU A 225 -16.41 3.04 3.22
CA LEU A 225 -15.86 4.11 4.04
C LEU A 225 -15.65 3.67 5.49
N GLY A 226 -16.55 2.84 6.04
CA GLY A 226 -16.43 2.28 7.39
C GLY A 226 -15.20 1.39 7.54
N LEU A 227 -14.95 0.48 6.60
CA LEU A 227 -13.75 -0.37 6.62
C LEU A 227 -12.46 0.45 6.44
N CYS A 228 -12.47 1.47 5.58
CA CYS A 228 -11.36 2.41 5.48
C CYS A 228 -11.12 3.19 6.79
N ALA A 229 -12.20 3.56 7.52
CA ALA A 229 -12.08 4.21 8.83
C ALA A 229 -11.49 3.27 9.89
N VAL A 230 -11.87 2.00 9.89
CA VAL A 230 -11.28 0.97 10.77
C VAL A 230 -9.78 0.83 10.52
N VAL A 231 -9.37 0.75 9.25
CA VAL A 231 -7.94 0.69 8.88
C VAL A 231 -7.21 1.95 9.34
N LEU A 232 -7.76 3.14 9.07
CA LEU A 232 -7.17 4.40 9.52
C LEU A 232 -7.01 4.43 11.05
N GLY A 233 -8.05 4.05 11.80
CA GLY A 233 -8.02 3.97 13.26
C GLY A 233 -6.93 3.03 13.77
N ALA A 234 -6.81 1.85 13.17
CA ALA A 234 -5.77 0.88 13.52
C ALA A 234 -4.35 1.43 13.28
N TRP A 235 -4.12 2.10 12.13
CA TRP A 235 -2.83 2.73 11.83
C TRP A 235 -2.52 3.91 12.75
N LEU A 236 -3.51 4.76 13.06
CA LEU A 236 -3.34 5.84 14.04
C LEU A 236 -3.01 5.29 15.43
N THR A 237 -3.69 4.24 15.85
CA THR A 237 -3.41 3.57 17.13
C THR A 237 -1.99 2.99 17.14
N LEU A 238 -1.60 2.28 16.06
CA LEU A 238 -0.26 1.71 15.94
C LEU A 238 0.83 2.78 16.06
N HIS A 239 0.72 3.87 15.28
CA HIS A 239 1.69 4.97 15.33
C HIS A 239 1.65 5.73 16.66
N GLY A 240 0.48 5.86 17.28
CA GLY A 240 0.33 6.47 18.59
C GLY A 240 1.02 5.64 19.68
N VAL A 241 0.79 4.33 19.69
CA VAL A 241 1.44 3.41 20.64
C VAL A 241 2.95 3.41 20.43
N ASP A 242 3.41 3.27 19.19
CA ASP A 242 4.83 3.24 18.84
C ASP A 242 5.55 4.54 19.22
N ARG A 243 4.89 5.69 19.07
CA ARG A 243 5.50 7.00 19.33
C ARG A 243 5.47 7.44 20.79
N PHE A 244 4.39 7.10 21.53
CA PHE A 244 4.12 7.70 22.84
C PHE A 244 4.12 6.72 23.99
N ILE A 245 4.03 5.40 23.74
CA ILE A 245 3.88 4.39 24.81
C ILE A 245 5.06 3.43 24.83
N VAL A 246 5.30 2.71 23.72
CA VAL A 246 6.34 1.69 23.64
C VAL A 246 6.79 1.53 22.20
N GLU A 247 8.09 1.46 21.99
CA GLU A 247 8.66 1.16 20.67
C GLU A 247 8.24 -0.24 20.22
N LEU A 248 7.47 -0.28 19.13
CA LEU A 248 6.92 -1.52 18.62
C LEU A 248 7.90 -2.22 17.68
N SER A 249 8.15 -3.48 17.99
CA SER A 249 8.89 -4.34 17.09
C SER A 249 8.08 -4.60 15.79
N TYR A 250 8.77 -4.98 14.73
CA TYR A 250 8.15 -5.40 13.46
C TYR A 250 7.05 -6.48 13.66
N ARG A 251 7.28 -7.42 14.60
CA ARG A 251 6.28 -8.45 14.97
C ARG A 251 5.08 -7.86 15.71
N GLY A 252 5.27 -6.80 16.49
CA GLY A 252 4.20 -6.10 17.23
C GLY A 252 3.21 -5.39 16.29
N ALA A 253 3.65 -4.95 15.12
CA ALA A 253 2.80 -4.33 14.12
C ALA A 253 1.98 -5.32 13.28
N TYR A 254 2.32 -6.62 13.30
CA TYR A 254 1.68 -7.66 12.50
C TYR A 254 0.14 -7.67 12.57
N PRO A 255 -0.51 -7.52 13.75
CA PRO A 255 -1.97 -7.50 13.84
C PRO A 255 -2.63 -6.41 12.97
N VAL A 256 -1.98 -5.22 12.86
CA VAL A 256 -2.50 -4.12 12.02
C VAL A 256 -2.38 -4.44 10.54
N PHE A 257 -1.31 -5.10 10.11
CA PHE A 257 -1.18 -5.59 8.73
C PHE A 257 -2.26 -6.63 8.39
N VAL A 258 -2.53 -7.57 9.31
CA VAL A 258 -3.59 -8.57 9.12
C VAL A 258 -4.96 -7.90 9.08
N LEU A 259 -5.24 -6.96 9.97
CA LEU A 259 -6.51 -6.23 9.97
C LEU A 259 -6.68 -5.44 8.65
N THR A 260 -5.64 -4.74 8.20
CA THR A 260 -5.64 -4.02 6.91
C THR A 260 -5.92 -5.00 5.76
N ALA A 261 -5.22 -6.13 5.74
CA ALA A 261 -5.38 -7.17 4.74
C ALA A 261 -6.82 -7.71 4.69
N LEU A 262 -7.39 -8.04 5.85
CA LEU A 262 -8.77 -8.56 5.96
C LEU A 262 -9.82 -7.52 5.59
N CYS A 263 -9.66 -6.25 6.00
CA CYS A 263 -10.57 -5.17 5.61
C CYS A 263 -10.60 -4.99 4.09
N PHE A 264 -9.44 -4.92 3.44
CA PHE A 264 -9.39 -4.75 2.00
C PHE A 264 -9.76 -6.02 1.23
N TRP A 265 -9.50 -7.21 1.78
CA TRP A 265 -10.07 -8.45 1.25
C TRP A 265 -11.60 -8.40 1.27
N ALA A 266 -12.20 -8.05 2.40
CA ALA A 266 -13.65 -7.91 2.52
C ALA A 266 -14.21 -6.85 1.55
N LEU A 267 -13.48 -5.72 1.35
CA LEU A 267 -13.83 -4.71 0.35
C LEU A 267 -13.78 -5.27 -1.07
N GLY A 268 -12.76 -6.03 -1.42
CA GLY A 268 -12.65 -6.68 -2.74
C GLY A 268 -13.80 -7.64 -2.99
N GLN A 269 -14.11 -8.53 -2.04
CA GLN A 269 -15.23 -9.46 -2.14
C GLN A 269 -16.58 -8.73 -2.15
N GLY A 270 -16.74 -7.73 -1.26
CA GLY A 270 -17.95 -6.91 -1.20
C GLY A 270 -18.22 -6.17 -2.50
N ALA A 271 -17.20 -5.61 -3.13
CA ALA A 271 -17.34 -4.97 -4.45
C ALA A 271 -17.79 -5.96 -5.54
N LEU A 272 -17.29 -7.19 -5.51
CA LEU A 272 -17.67 -8.22 -6.48
C LEU A 272 -19.11 -8.71 -6.27
N ILE A 273 -19.62 -8.69 -5.05
CA ILE A 273 -20.94 -9.23 -4.68
C ILE A 273 -22.01 -8.13 -4.67
N LEU A 274 -21.74 -6.99 -4.04
CA LEU A 274 -22.74 -5.94 -3.79
C LEU A 274 -22.81 -4.89 -4.91
N HIS A 275 -21.68 -4.60 -5.55
CA HIS A 275 -21.63 -3.63 -6.66
C HIS A 275 -21.80 -4.38 -8.00
N ARG A 276 -23.01 -4.86 -8.26
CA ARG A 276 -23.33 -5.63 -9.50
C ARG A 276 -23.89 -4.78 -10.61
N GLU A 277 -24.44 -3.61 -10.30
CA GLU A 277 -25.09 -2.69 -11.23
C GLU A 277 -24.43 -1.32 -11.19
N ALA A 278 -24.67 -0.51 -12.24
CA ALA A 278 -24.16 0.85 -12.27
C ALA A 278 -24.75 1.70 -11.14
N PHE A 279 -23.88 2.39 -10.42
CA PHE A 279 -24.31 3.28 -9.33
C PHE A 279 -24.92 4.56 -9.93
N PRO A 280 -26.12 5.00 -9.48
CA PRO A 280 -26.73 6.22 -10.00
C PRO A 280 -25.87 7.42 -9.63
N LYS A 281 -25.66 8.31 -10.60
CA LYS A 281 -24.71 9.43 -10.47
C LYS A 281 -25.40 10.77 -10.48
N ILE A 282 -24.93 11.69 -9.66
CA ILE A 282 -25.35 13.09 -9.73
C ILE A 282 -24.82 13.69 -11.06
N PRO A 283 -25.68 14.29 -11.92
CA PRO A 283 -25.24 14.93 -13.14
C PRO A 283 -24.19 16.01 -12.89
N ALA A 284 -23.30 16.24 -13.86
CA ALA A 284 -22.43 17.40 -13.81
C ALA A 284 -23.28 18.67 -13.93
N ALA A 285 -22.93 19.71 -13.15
CA ALA A 285 -23.54 21.02 -13.36
C ALA A 285 -23.30 21.46 -14.83
N PRO A 286 -24.33 22.05 -15.52
CA PRO A 286 -24.10 22.59 -16.83
C PRO A 286 -22.94 23.57 -16.80
N SER A 287 -22.01 23.43 -17.74
CA SER A 287 -20.90 24.37 -17.89
C SER A 287 -21.48 25.75 -18.22
N ALA A 288 -21.32 26.68 -17.27
CA ALA A 288 -21.65 28.10 -17.51
C ALA A 288 -20.69 28.70 -18.55
#